data_e7726bbcaae90b1de2c6d18f72ea0272
#
_entry.id   e7726bbcaae90b1de2c6d18f72ea0272
#
_cell.length_a   1.000
_cell.length_b   1.000
_cell.length_c   1.000
_cell.angle_alpha   90.00
_cell.angle_beta   90.00
_cell.angle_gamma   90.00
#
_symmetry.space_group_name_H-M   'P 1'
#
loop_
_entity.id
_entity.type
_entity.pdbx_description
1 polymer ?
#
loop_
_entity_poly.entity_id
_entity_poly.type
_entity_poly.pdbx_seq_one_letter_code
_entity_poly.pdbx_strand_id
1 'polypeptide(L)'
;DDFVVFAKNRVPIRGTLQISGYLNKDFPLQLVRAGPDAKEEVVATQQVRQSETNSTVAFEFDYIPEKPGKYKIVVRVPPQDGEITTNNNALPAVLTVLEGGIRVLYVEGEIRREQRFLRRALASSPDMDVTLLTLNPRDRKTWPRKDLSSYFEPGAYDVTILGDVDSRVFFSGNARGSGGDLQLLQESVLDGGGLLMLGGWHSFRAGGYHLTPLAAIAPVKMDPQIDRFVIQQFDEPVDRSLHLPGPLVMQPTVPWGEQSEMMQITSEANNRAAWLRLPPLTGANRFRGIKSGARVLADDGKGTPLLATAEPGGRVVAFAGDSTWRWVMKGFRDSYRRFWRQVVLWLARKEEQKINDIWIKLDRRRFTPGERITFEAGHRRGKGDSEKVQLFAYIRGPDGRRREVPLVQPGENFSGVLRDCETPGNYTLTVAAHGEEEE
;
A
#
# COMPACT_ATOMS: atom_id res chain seq x y z
N ASP A 1 -17.26 -12.28 2.82
CA ASP A 1 -15.85 -11.88 2.91
C ASP A 1 -15.76 -10.59 3.70
N ASP A 2 -14.79 -10.50 4.62
CA ASP A 2 -14.49 -9.27 5.33
C ASP A 2 -13.44 -8.53 4.50
N PHE A 3 -13.79 -7.31 4.13
CA PHE A 3 -12.88 -6.46 3.36
C PHE A 3 -12.39 -5.37 4.29
N VAL A 4 -11.08 -5.17 4.31
CA VAL A 4 -10.44 -4.05 5.01
C VAL A 4 -10.02 -3.03 3.97
N VAL A 5 -10.50 -1.80 4.12
CA VAL A 5 -10.22 -0.68 3.22
C VAL A 5 -9.95 0.59 4.04
N PHE A 6 -9.45 1.63 3.40
CA PHE A 6 -9.26 2.91 4.06
C PHE A 6 -10.33 3.92 3.65
N ALA A 7 -10.68 4.83 4.56
CA ALA A 7 -11.59 5.92 4.27
C ALA A 7 -11.09 6.75 3.06
N LYS A 8 -12.03 7.21 2.24
CA LYS A 8 -11.80 7.96 1.00
C LYS A 8 -11.14 7.20 -0.16
N ASN A 9 -10.85 5.89 -0.01
CA ASN A 9 -10.36 5.06 -1.10
C ASN A 9 -11.51 4.43 -1.88
N ARG A 10 -11.36 4.37 -3.21
CA ARG A 10 -12.33 3.70 -4.11
C ARG A 10 -12.28 2.19 -3.90
N VAL A 11 -13.42 1.59 -3.61
CA VAL A 11 -13.62 0.14 -3.40
C VAL A 11 -14.49 -0.40 -4.52
N PRO A 12 -13.94 -1.17 -5.48
CA PRO A 12 -14.75 -1.82 -6.51
C PRO A 12 -15.46 -3.04 -5.92
N ILE A 13 -16.79 -3.02 -5.90
CA ILE A 13 -17.64 -4.14 -5.46
C ILE A 13 -18.12 -4.88 -6.69
N ARG A 14 -17.59 -6.06 -6.92
CA ARG A 14 -17.86 -6.88 -8.10
C ARG A 14 -18.57 -8.16 -7.73
N GLY A 15 -19.46 -8.60 -8.62
CA GLY A 15 -20.14 -9.87 -8.47
C GLY A 15 -20.90 -10.28 -9.72
N THR A 16 -21.64 -11.35 -9.59
CA THR A 16 -22.54 -11.85 -10.64
C THR A 16 -23.92 -12.01 -10.08
N LEU A 17 -24.93 -11.59 -10.84
CA LEU A 17 -26.35 -11.77 -10.57
C LEU A 17 -26.87 -12.86 -11.50
N GLN A 18 -27.40 -13.93 -10.92
CA GLN A 18 -28.07 -15.01 -11.67
C GLN A 18 -29.57 -14.76 -11.62
N ILE A 19 -30.19 -14.68 -12.79
CA ILE A 19 -31.62 -14.42 -12.94
C ILE A 19 -32.25 -15.56 -13.76
N SER A 20 -33.37 -16.12 -13.28
CA SER A 20 -34.14 -17.15 -13.96
C SER A 20 -35.60 -16.72 -14.10
N GLY A 21 -36.19 -16.93 -15.25
CA GLY A 21 -37.53 -16.41 -15.59
C GLY A 21 -37.47 -14.92 -15.99
N TYR A 22 -38.50 -14.18 -15.87
CA TYR A 22 -38.59 -12.72 -16.07
C TYR A 22 -37.99 -12.15 -17.37
N LEU A 23 -38.24 -12.82 -18.48
CA LEU A 23 -37.74 -12.39 -19.79
C LEU A 23 -38.14 -10.94 -20.11
N ASN A 24 -37.19 -10.15 -20.63
CA ASN A 24 -37.34 -8.72 -20.99
C ASN A 24 -37.75 -7.78 -19.84
N LYS A 25 -37.39 -8.12 -18.60
CA LYS A 25 -37.63 -7.29 -17.42
C LYS A 25 -36.32 -6.59 -16.97
N ASP A 26 -36.50 -5.35 -16.52
CA ASP A 26 -35.41 -4.58 -15.90
C ASP A 26 -35.49 -4.72 -14.37
N PHE A 27 -34.30 -4.91 -13.73
CA PHE A 27 -34.19 -5.04 -12.28
C PHE A 27 -33.27 -3.98 -11.72
N PRO A 28 -33.67 -3.26 -10.67
CA PRO A 28 -32.78 -2.37 -9.95
C PRO A 28 -31.88 -3.20 -9.02
N LEU A 29 -30.60 -3.32 -9.37
CA LEU A 29 -29.58 -3.85 -8.48
C LEU A 29 -29.09 -2.71 -7.59
N GLN A 30 -29.25 -2.84 -6.28
CA GLN A 30 -28.96 -1.81 -5.30
C GLN A 30 -27.73 -2.18 -4.47
N LEU A 31 -26.84 -1.21 -4.28
CA LEU A 31 -25.81 -1.25 -3.26
C LEU A 31 -26.33 -0.49 -2.03
N VAL A 32 -26.44 -1.19 -0.91
CA VAL A 32 -26.95 -0.65 0.36
C VAL A 32 -25.84 -0.67 1.39
N ARG A 33 -25.70 0.40 2.15
CA ARG A 33 -24.81 0.52 3.28
C ARG A 33 -25.61 0.63 4.57
N ALA A 34 -25.22 -0.13 5.59
CA ALA A 34 -25.63 0.11 6.97
C ALA A 34 -24.39 0.45 7.81
N GLY A 35 -24.42 1.60 8.47
CA GLY A 35 -23.36 2.06 9.38
C GLY A 35 -23.48 1.42 10.78
N PRO A 36 -22.64 1.84 11.74
CA PRO A 36 -22.67 1.37 13.13
C PRO A 36 -24.04 1.57 13.80
N ASP A 37 -24.80 2.57 13.38
CA ASP A 37 -26.15 2.92 13.81
C ASP A 37 -27.25 2.06 13.17
N ALA A 38 -26.89 1.03 12.39
CA ALA A 38 -27.76 0.08 11.71
C ALA A 38 -28.75 0.70 10.71
N LYS A 39 -28.66 1.99 10.41
CA LYS A 39 -29.52 2.65 9.41
C LYS A 39 -29.06 2.28 8.00
N GLU A 40 -29.96 1.69 7.23
CA GLU A 40 -29.70 1.33 5.83
C GLU A 40 -29.87 2.55 4.90
N GLU A 41 -28.92 2.71 4.00
CA GLU A 41 -28.92 3.73 2.96
C GLU A 41 -28.56 3.10 1.61
N VAL A 42 -29.34 3.38 0.56
CA VAL A 42 -29.01 2.98 -0.81
C VAL A 42 -27.98 3.95 -1.35
N VAL A 43 -26.76 3.50 -1.54
CA VAL A 43 -25.63 4.33 -1.98
C VAL A 43 -25.45 4.33 -3.51
N ALA A 44 -25.92 3.28 -4.19
CA ALA A 44 -25.91 3.21 -5.65
C ALA A 44 -27.00 2.26 -6.16
N THR A 45 -27.47 2.51 -7.40
CA THR A 45 -28.41 1.65 -8.11
C THR A 45 -27.97 1.51 -9.56
N GLN A 46 -27.93 0.27 -10.05
CA GLN A 46 -27.68 -0.09 -11.44
C GLN A 46 -28.86 -0.86 -12.01
N GLN A 47 -29.33 -0.49 -13.22
CA GLN A 47 -30.36 -1.28 -13.89
C GLN A 47 -29.73 -2.45 -14.62
N VAL A 48 -30.26 -3.66 -14.36
CA VAL A 48 -29.86 -4.90 -15.01
C VAL A 48 -31.01 -5.43 -15.83
N ARG A 49 -30.81 -5.62 -17.14
CA ARG A 49 -31.82 -6.11 -18.04
C ARG A 49 -31.67 -7.63 -18.26
N GLN A 50 -32.76 -8.33 -18.06
CA GLN A 50 -32.86 -9.77 -18.41
C GLN A 50 -33.24 -9.91 -19.87
N SER A 51 -32.37 -10.44 -20.72
CA SER A 51 -32.61 -10.66 -22.15
C SER A 51 -32.90 -12.12 -22.53
N GLU A 52 -32.61 -13.05 -21.61
CA GLU A 52 -32.76 -14.49 -21.82
C GLU A 52 -33.51 -15.11 -20.65
N THR A 53 -34.07 -16.33 -20.82
CA THR A 53 -34.80 -17.02 -19.76
C THR A 53 -33.96 -17.30 -18.53
N ASN A 54 -32.66 -17.56 -18.72
CA ASN A 54 -31.65 -17.71 -17.67
C ASN A 54 -30.43 -16.91 -18.07
N SER A 55 -29.98 -16.01 -17.23
CA SER A 55 -28.75 -15.24 -17.46
C SER A 55 -27.93 -15.07 -16.21
N THR A 56 -26.63 -14.89 -16.42
CA THR A 56 -25.66 -14.46 -15.39
C THR A 56 -25.08 -13.13 -15.83
N VAL A 57 -25.39 -12.08 -15.10
CA VAL A 57 -24.98 -10.71 -15.41
C VAL A 57 -23.91 -10.29 -14.42
N ALA A 58 -22.73 -9.89 -14.91
CA ALA A 58 -21.68 -9.29 -14.09
C ALA A 58 -22.06 -7.85 -13.75
N PHE A 59 -21.74 -7.44 -12.52
CA PHE A 59 -21.93 -6.08 -12.08
C PHE A 59 -20.67 -5.54 -11.38
N GLU A 60 -20.53 -4.22 -11.39
CA GLU A 60 -19.49 -3.51 -10.66
C GLU A 60 -20.07 -2.20 -10.10
N PHE A 61 -19.91 -1.99 -8.79
CA PHE A 61 -20.17 -0.73 -8.12
C PHE A 61 -18.85 -0.14 -7.63
N ASP A 62 -18.71 1.17 -7.76
CA ASP A 62 -17.65 1.93 -7.12
C ASP A 62 -18.18 2.55 -5.83
N TYR A 63 -17.63 2.14 -4.71
CA TYR A 63 -17.98 2.68 -3.40
C TYR A 63 -16.78 3.42 -2.79
N ILE A 64 -17.02 4.62 -2.24
CA ILE A 64 -16.00 5.41 -1.54
C ILE A 64 -16.51 5.65 -0.12
N PRO A 65 -16.00 4.92 0.90
CA PRO A 65 -16.37 5.16 2.28
C PRO A 65 -15.73 6.46 2.78
N GLU A 66 -16.53 7.37 3.34
CA GLU A 66 -16.05 8.67 3.80
C GLU A 66 -15.47 8.64 5.22
N LYS A 67 -15.98 7.75 6.08
CA LYS A 67 -15.63 7.69 7.51
C LYS A 67 -15.15 6.31 7.90
N PRO A 68 -14.17 6.22 8.85
CA PRO A 68 -13.78 4.94 9.45
C PRO A 68 -14.95 4.28 10.18
N GLY A 69 -14.90 2.96 10.29
CA GLY A 69 -15.93 2.19 10.99
C GLY A 69 -16.19 0.82 10.36
N LYS A 70 -17.03 0.03 10.99
CA LYS A 70 -17.51 -1.24 10.43
C LYS A 70 -18.86 -1.00 9.74
N TYR A 71 -18.94 -1.32 8.46
CA TYR A 71 -20.14 -1.15 7.64
C TYR A 71 -20.63 -2.51 7.13
N LYS A 72 -21.93 -2.73 7.19
CA LYS A 72 -22.56 -3.82 6.47
C LYS A 72 -22.90 -3.31 5.07
N ILE A 73 -22.28 -3.88 4.06
CA ILE A 73 -22.59 -3.61 2.65
C ILE A 73 -23.47 -4.76 2.13
N VAL A 74 -24.56 -4.41 1.47
CA VAL A 74 -25.51 -5.39 0.91
C VAL A 74 -25.73 -5.07 -0.55
N VAL A 75 -25.46 -6.02 -1.41
CA VAL A 75 -25.94 -5.96 -2.80
C VAL A 75 -27.28 -6.70 -2.84
N ARG A 76 -28.36 -6.01 -3.26
CA ARG A 76 -29.69 -6.59 -3.29
C ARG A 76 -30.47 -6.22 -4.54
N VAL A 77 -31.36 -7.12 -4.93
CA VAL A 77 -32.46 -6.86 -5.85
C VAL A 77 -33.73 -6.81 -5.01
N PRO A 78 -34.57 -5.78 -5.09
CA PRO A 78 -35.86 -5.76 -4.41
C PRO A 78 -36.74 -6.93 -4.85
N PRO A 79 -37.58 -7.49 -3.95
CA PRO A 79 -38.49 -8.59 -4.29
C PRO A 79 -39.34 -8.29 -5.52
N GLN A 80 -39.51 -9.27 -6.36
CA GLN A 80 -40.34 -9.19 -7.58
C GLN A 80 -41.57 -10.06 -7.45
N ASP A 81 -42.67 -9.66 -8.10
CA ASP A 81 -43.91 -10.47 -8.12
C ASP A 81 -43.68 -11.81 -8.80
N GLY A 82 -44.10 -12.89 -8.15
CA GLY A 82 -43.95 -14.24 -8.66
C GLY A 82 -42.62 -14.93 -8.35
N GLU A 83 -41.76 -14.34 -7.51
CA GLU A 83 -40.57 -15.04 -7.02
C GLU A 83 -40.91 -16.25 -6.15
N ILE A 84 -40.20 -17.35 -6.38
CA ILE A 84 -40.33 -18.58 -5.57
C ILE A 84 -39.71 -18.36 -4.19
N THR A 85 -38.62 -17.57 -4.11
CA THR A 85 -37.93 -17.23 -2.86
C THR A 85 -37.27 -15.87 -2.96
N THR A 86 -37.39 -15.07 -1.92
CA THR A 86 -36.74 -13.75 -1.79
C THR A 86 -35.46 -13.78 -0.92
N ASN A 87 -35.16 -14.94 -0.30
CA ASN A 87 -34.04 -15.10 0.62
C ASN A 87 -32.68 -15.01 -0.06
N ASN A 88 -32.62 -15.20 -1.38
CA ASN A 88 -31.39 -15.09 -2.21
C ASN A 88 -31.19 -13.71 -2.87
N ASN A 89 -32.13 -12.78 -2.67
CA ASN A 89 -32.12 -11.47 -3.31
C ASN A 89 -31.09 -10.50 -2.67
N ALA A 90 -30.47 -10.85 -1.57
CA ALA A 90 -29.54 -10.00 -0.86
C ALA A 90 -28.27 -10.77 -0.47
N LEU A 91 -27.12 -10.20 -0.79
CA LEU A 91 -25.79 -10.71 -0.42
C LEU A 91 -25.09 -9.70 0.49
N PRO A 92 -25.01 -9.94 1.80
CA PRO A 92 -24.29 -9.08 2.73
C PRO A 92 -22.80 -9.38 2.75
N ALA A 93 -22.00 -8.33 2.97
CA ALA A 93 -20.58 -8.41 3.30
C ALA A 93 -20.26 -7.39 4.40
N VAL A 94 -19.20 -7.61 5.15
CA VAL A 94 -18.69 -6.65 6.15
C VAL A 94 -17.51 -5.92 5.55
N LEU A 95 -17.55 -4.59 5.60
CA LEU A 95 -16.50 -3.70 5.19
C LEU A 95 -15.95 -2.98 6.43
N THR A 96 -14.72 -3.28 6.82
CA THR A 96 -14.00 -2.54 7.85
C THR A 96 -13.25 -1.40 7.19
N VAL A 97 -13.65 -0.17 7.48
CA VAL A 97 -13.04 1.05 6.97
C VAL A 97 -12.10 1.59 8.04
N LEU A 98 -10.81 1.59 7.74
CA LEU A 98 -9.77 2.15 8.61
C LEU A 98 -9.60 3.65 8.35
N GLU A 99 -9.11 4.38 9.35
CA GLU A 99 -8.76 5.77 9.19
C GLU A 99 -7.46 5.91 8.38
N GLY A 100 -7.46 6.81 7.39
CA GLY A 100 -6.27 7.27 6.68
C GLY A 100 -5.53 6.24 5.84
N GLY A 101 -5.79 6.23 4.52
CA GLY A 101 -4.84 5.71 3.54
C GLY A 101 -3.53 6.51 3.56
N ILE A 102 -2.46 5.96 2.96
CA ILE A 102 -1.20 6.68 2.75
C ILE A 102 -1.35 7.56 1.52
N ARG A 103 -1.26 8.87 1.71
CA ARG A 103 -1.26 9.83 0.61
C ARG A 103 0.14 9.93 0.04
N VAL A 104 0.32 9.52 -1.20
CA VAL A 104 1.61 9.48 -1.89
C VAL A 104 1.62 10.52 -3.01
N LEU A 105 2.52 11.50 -2.93
CA LEU A 105 2.85 12.36 -4.06
C LEU A 105 3.98 11.72 -4.86
N TYR A 106 3.76 11.44 -6.14
CA TYR A 106 4.80 10.97 -7.04
C TYR A 106 5.14 12.07 -8.05
N VAL A 107 6.29 12.71 -7.86
CA VAL A 107 6.80 13.75 -8.77
C VAL A 107 7.76 13.10 -9.75
N GLU A 108 7.53 13.29 -11.05
CA GLU A 108 8.33 12.69 -12.12
C GLU A 108 8.64 13.71 -13.22
N GLY A 109 9.89 13.74 -13.66
CA GLY A 109 10.32 14.62 -14.75
C GLY A 109 9.94 14.09 -16.11
N GLU A 110 10.15 12.79 -16.36
CA GLU A 110 9.84 12.14 -17.63
C GLU A 110 8.93 10.93 -17.46
N ILE A 111 8.07 10.70 -18.48
CA ILE A 111 7.25 9.49 -18.56
C ILE A 111 8.13 8.33 -18.96
N ARG A 112 8.66 7.60 -17.99
CA ARG A 112 9.53 6.45 -18.16
C ARG A 112 8.86 5.15 -17.68
N ARG A 113 9.46 4.00 -18.01
CA ARG A 113 8.91 2.69 -17.65
C ARG A 113 8.84 2.52 -16.14
N GLU A 114 9.89 2.89 -15.40
CA GLU A 114 9.89 2.79 -13.92
C GLU A 114 8.69 3.52 -13.32
N GLN A 115 8.46 4.77 -13.71
CA GLN A 115 7.31 5.57 -13.23
C GLN A 115 5.97 4.86 -13.48
N ARG A 116 5.78 4.34 -14.71
CA ARG A 116 4.51 3.68 -15.07
C ARG A 116 4.25 2.44 -14.21
N PHE A 117 5.27 1.59 -14.03
CA PHE A 117 5.15 0.36 -13.27
C PHE A 117 5.01 0.63 -11.78
N LEU A 118 5.81 1.55 -11.23
CA LEU A 118 5.76 1.92 -9.81
C LEU A 118 4.41 2.53 -9.44
N ARG A 119 3.94 3.52 -10.19
CA ARG A 119 2.62 4.10 -9.98
C ARG A 119 1.51 3.05 -9.99
N ARG A 120 1.54 2.13 -10.98
CA ARG A 120 0.54 1.05 -11.07
C ARG A 120 0.63 0.10 -9.88
N ALA A 121 1.82 -0.23 -9.42
CA ALA A 121 2.01 -1.11 -8.27
C ALA A 121 1.45 -0.48 -6.98
N LEU A 122 1.76 0.80 -6.72
CA LEU A 122 1.27 1.52 -5.55
C LEU A 122 -0.25 1.75 -5.62
N ALA A 123 -0.76 2.23 -6.76
CA ALA A 123 -2.20 2.45 -6.96
C ALA A 123 -3.04 1.15 -6.93
N SER A 124 -2.42 -0.02 -7.04
CA SER A 124 -3.12 -1.30 -6.83
C SER A 124 -3.25 -1.71 -5.37
N SER A 125 -2.59 -0.99 -4.46
CA SER A 125 -2.71 -1.20 -3.01
C SER A 125 -3.91 -0.39 -2.50
N PRO A 126 -4.89 -1.01 -1.84
CA PRO A 126 -6.11 -0.32 -1.40
C PRO A 126 -5.85 0.73 -0.32
N ASP A 127 -4.71 0.65 0.34
CA ASP A 127 -4.26 1.53 1.42
C ASP A 127 -3.42 2.72 0.94
N MET A 128 -3.30 2.94 -0.38
CA MET A 128 -2.48 4.01 -0.95
C MET A 128 -3.27 4.85 -1.94
N ASP A 129 -3.23 6.17 -1.74
CA ASP A 129 -3.74 7.17 -2.69
C ASP A 129 -2.56 7.87 -3.37
N VAL A 130 -2.41 7.70 -4.68
CA VAL A 130 -1.24 8.13 -5.44
C VAL A 130 -1.57 9.26 -6.39
N THR A 131 -1.13 10.46 -6.05
CA THR A 131 -1.17 11.64 -6.92
C THR A 131 0.11 11.71 -7.76
N LEU A 132 -0.03 11.76 -9.09
CA LEU A 132 1.10 11.92 -10.00
C LEU A 132 1.22 13.39 -10.44
N LEU A 133 2.39 13.98 -10.20
CA LEU A 133 2.78 15.28 -10.72
C LEU A 133 3.91 15.11 -11.74
N THR A 134 3.65 15.46 -13.01
CA THR A 134 4.66 15.35 -14.08
C THR A 134 5.23 16.72 -14.40
N LEU A 135 6.56 16.85 -14.33
CA LEU A 135 7.32 18.08 -14.57
C LEU A 135 8.24 17.89 -15.79
N ASN A 136 7.64 17.96 -16.99
CA ASN A 136 8.32 17.59 -18.23
C ASN A 136 9.53 18.50 -18.51
N PRO A 137 10.72 17.95 -18.79
CA PRO A 137 11.91 18.70 -19.20
C PRO A 137 11.75 19.54 -20.46
N ARG A 138 10.79 19.20 -21.34
CA ARG A 138 10.48 19.98 -22.54
C ARG A 138 9.93 21.39 -22.22
N ASP A 139 9.42 21.56 -21.01
CA ASP A 139 8.87 22.83 -20.52
C ASP A 139 9.92 23.69 -19.79
N ARG A 140 11.22 23.45 -20.02
CA ARG A 140 12.35 24.18 -19.37
C ARG A 140 12.23 25.70 -19.46
N LYS A 141 11.57 26.25 -20.46
CA LYS A 141 11.32 27.68 -20.61
C LYS A 141 10.44 28.26 -19.50
N THR A 142 9.69 27.41 -18.80
CA THR A 142 8.81 27.76 -17.69
C THR A 142 9.47 27.56 -16.32
N TRP A 143 10.72 27.11 -16.28
CA TRP A 143 11.44 26.87 -15.04
C TRP A 143 12.05 28.14 -14.46
N PRO A 144 12.11 28.27 -13.11
CA PRO A 144 11.44 27.41 -12.13
C PRO A 144 9.92 27.55 -12.17
N ARG A 145 9.20 26.47 -11.84
CA ARG A 145 7.75 26.48 -11.68
C ARG A 145 7.39 27.23 -10.39
N LYS A 146 6.28 27.97 -10.39
CA LYS A 146 5.83 28.79 -9.25
C LYS A 146 4.55 28.28 -8.58
N ASP A 147 3.97 27.22 -9.12
CA ASP A 147 2.66 26.67 -8.75
C ASP A 147 2.76 25.35 -7.98
N LEU A 148 3.92 25.06 -7.37
CA LEU A 148 4.19 23.76 -6.80
C LEU A 148 4.11 23.71 -5.28
N SER A 149 4.15 24.84 -4.60
CA SER A 149 4.30 24.93 -3.13
C SER A 149 3.23 24.17 -2.37
N SER A 150 1.97 24.19 -2.83
CA SER A 150 0.88 23.46 -2.18
C SER A 150 1.04 21.93 -2.17
N TYR A 151 1.85 21.38 -3.06
CA TYR A 151 2.16 19.94 -3.06
C TYR A 151 3.18 19.56 -1.98
N PHE A 152 4.01 20.52 -1.53
CA PHE A 152 5.12 20.27 -0.62
C PHE A 152 4.91 20.81 0.79
N GLU A 153 3.75 21.44 1.05
CA GLU A 153 3.40 21.89 2.39
C GLU A 153 3.40 20.72 3.38
N PRO A 154 3.88 20.92 4.62
CA PRO A 154 3.84 19.90 5.66
C PRO A 154 2.42 19.35 5.86
N GLY A 155 2.30 18.03 5.86
CA GLY A 155 1.01 17.34 6.00
C GLY A 155 0.15 17.26 4.73
N ALA A 156 0.57 17.82 3.58
CA ALA A 156 -0.14 17.64 2.31
C ALA A 156 -0.12 16.18 1.86
N TYR A 157 1.02 15.50 1.99
CA TYR A 157 1.19 14.08 1.70
C TYR A 157 1.99 13.39 2.81
N ASP A 158 1.75 12.10 2.99
CA ASP A 158 2.46 11.28 3.99
C ASP A 158 3.82 10.82 3.43
N VAL A 159 3.90 10.60 2.12
CA VAL A 159 5.12 10.21 1.40
C VAL A 159 5.25 10.99 0.10
N THR A 160 6.42 11.57 -0.14
CA THR A 160 6.79 12.14 -1.44
C THR A 160 7.83 11.27 -2.14
N ILE A 161 7.57 10.91 -3.39
CA ILE A 161 8.51 10.21 -4.27
C ILE A 161 9.03 11.21 -5.29
N LEU A 162 10.34 11.46 -5.27
CA LEU A 162 11.02 12.22 -6.32
C LEU A 162 11.64 11.23 -7.31
N GLY A 163 11.09 11.19 -8.50
CA GLY A 163 11.60 10.41 -9.62
C GLY A 163 12.75 11.12 -10.33
N ASP A 164 12.80 10.97 -11.66
CA ASP A 164 13.84 11.58 -12.50
C ASP A 164 13.51 13.04 -12.81
N VAL A 165 13.71 13.91 -11.84
CA VAL A 165 13.37 15.33 -11.90
C VAL A 165 14.61 16.17 -11.68
N ASP A 166 14.90 17.09 -12.60
CA ASP A 166 15.96 18.06 -12.45
C ASP A 166 15.58 19.10 -11.38
N SER A 167 16.45 19.33 -10.41
CA SER A 167 16.18 20.26 -9.30
C SER A 167 15.95 21.71 -9.73
N ARG A 168 16.40 22.08 -10.92
CA ARG A 168 16.16 23.42 -11.51
C ARG A 168 14.68 23.71 -11.81
N VAL A 169 13.82 22.70 -11.82
CA VAL A 169 12.37 22.91 -11.87
C VAL A 169 11.87 23.71 -10.68
N PHE A 170 12.48 23.49 -9.50
CA PHE A 170 12.06 24.04 -8.23
C PHE A 170 12.77 25.36 -7.89
N PHE A 171 13.93 25.63 -8.47
CA PHE A 171 14.69 26.85 -8.19
C PHE A 171 15.62 27.26 -9.36
N SER A 172 15.82 28.56 -9.54
CA SER A 172 16.85 29.08 -10.43
C SER A 172 18.18 29.12 -9.71
N GLY A 173 19.23 28.48 -10.26
CA GLY A 173 20.52 28.12 -9.65
C GLY A 173 21.40 29.20 -9.03
N ASN A 174 20.94 30.44 -8.82
CA ASN A 174 21.70 31.52 -8.20
C ASN A 174 21.34 31.78 -6.73
N ALA A 175 20.34 31.15 -6.18
CA ALA A 175 19.93 31.32 -4.79
C ALA A 175 20.39 30.10 -3.97
N ARG A 176 21.50 30.26 -3.24
CA ARG A 176 21.88 29.33 -2.18
C ARG A 176 20.72 29.24 -1.18
N GLY A 177 19.91 28.18 -1.29
CA GLY A 177 19.14 27.62 -0.19
C GLY A 177 18.05 28.46 0.46
N SER A 178 17.56 29.51 -0.15
CA SER A 178 16.55 30.34 0.49
C SER A 178 15.19 30.17 -0.18
N GLY A 179 14.29 29.51 0.54
CA GLY A 179 12.86 29.49 0.31
C GLY A 179 12.44 28.84 -1.02
N GLY A 180 11.57 27.88 -0.97
CA GLY A 180 11.03 27.28 -2.15
C GLY A 180 10.48 25.88 -1.86
N ASP A 181 9.94 25.27 -2.88
CA ASP A 181 9.24 23.99 -2.80
C ASP A 181 10.09 22.88 -2.16
N LEU A 182 11.40 22.82 -2.45
CA LEU A 182 12.30 21.82 -1.85
C LEU A 182 12.64 22.10 -0.38
N GLN A 183 12.51 23.34 0.07
CA GLN A 183 12.62 23.67 1.49
C GLN A 183 11.34 23.23 2.23
N LEU A 184 10.16 23.49 1.67
CA LEU A 184 8.90 22.99 2.22
C LEU A 184 8.90 21.46 2.30
N LEU A 185 9.42 20.78 1.27
CA LEU A 185 9.57 19.33 1.30
C LEU A 185 10.57 18.88 2.39
N GLN A 186 11.69 19.58 2.57
CA GLN A 186 12.63 19.30 3.67
C GLN A 186 11.95 19.47 5.03
N GLU A 187 11.22 20.56 5.24
CA GLU A 187 10.46 20.83 6.46
C GLU A 187 9.41 19.75 6.71
N SER A 188 8.64 19.37 5.68
CA SER A 188 7.68 18.26 5.77
C SER A 188 8.33 16.95 6.21
N VAL A 189 9.54 16.65 5.70
CA VAL A 189 10.27 15.44 6.11
C VAL A 189 10.79 15.57 7.54
N LEU A 190 11.29 16.72 7.95
CA LEU A 190 11.77 16.93 9.32
C LEU A 190 10.62 16.86 10.33
N ASP A 191 9.42 17.21 9.93
CA ASP A 191 8.17 17.08 10.71
C ASP A 191 7.53 15.68 10.66
N GLY A 192 8.25 14.69 10.16
CA GLY A 192 7.83 13.28 10.21
C GLY A 192 7.41 12.66 8.88
N GLY A 193 7.34 13.42 7.80
CA GLY A 193 7.00 12.92 6.46
C GLY A 193 8.03 11.96 5.86
N GLY A 194 7.62 11.20 4.86
CA GLY A 194 8.47 10.27 4.12
C GLY A 194 8.97 10.83 2.79
N LEU A 195 10.25 10.59 2.45
CA LEU A 195 10.84 10.95 1.16
C LEU A 195 11.53 9.76 0.52
N LEU A 196 11.12 9.41 -0.70
CA LEU A 196 11.86 8.50 -1.58
C LEU A 196 12.51 9.30 -2.71
N MET A 197 13.82 9.24 -2.81
CA MET A 197 14.58 9.73 -3.95
C MET A 197 14.92 8.52 -4.85
N LEU A 198 14.38 8.51 -6.07
CA LEU A 198 14.66 7.47 -7.08
C LEU A 198 15.81 7.89 -7.99
N GLY A 199 16.58 6.92 -8.42
CA GLY A 199 17.57 7.08 -9.45
C GLY A 199 16.99 7.46 -10.82
N GLY A 200 17.84 8.02 -11.65
CA GLY A 200 17.54 8.47 -12.99
C GLY A 200 18.64 9.31 -13.59
N TRP A 201 18.41 9.85 -14.78
CA TRP A 201 19.39 10.70 -15.46
C TRP A 201 19.64 12.02 -14.72
N HIS A 202 18.58 12.59 -14.10
CA HIS A 202 18.58 13.89 -13.41
C HIS A 202 18.24 13.74 -11.92
N SER A 203 18.65 12.64 -11.31
CA SER A 203 18.45 12.38 -9.89
C SER A 203 19.74 12.61 -9.09
N PHE A 204 19.62 12.86 -7.81
CA PHE A 204 20.74 13.08 -6.90
C PHE A 204 21.70 14.18 -7.41
N ARG A 205 23.00 13.91 -7.42
CA ARG A 205 23.99 14.87 -7.92
C ARG A 205 23.79 15.19 -9.40
N ALA A 206 23.44 14.18 -10.21
CA ALA A 206 23.19 14.35 -11.64
C ALA A 206 22.05 15.33 -11.93
N GLY A 207 21.07 15.42 -11.03
CA GLY A 207 19.96 16.39 -11.08
C GLY A 207 20.20 17.68 -10.28
N GLY A 208 21.42 17.90 -9.73
CA GLY A 208 21.74 19.12 -8.99
C GLY A 208 21.25 19.16 -7.54
N TYR A 209 20.74 18.07 -6.98
CA TYR A 209 20.20 18.04 -5.61
C TYR A 209 21.22 18.28 -4.52
N HIS A 210 22.52 18.18 -4.79
CA HIS A 210 23.60 18.57 -3.87
C HIS A 210 23.61 20.07 -3.54
N LEU A 211 22.96 20.91 -4.35
CA LEU A 211 22.80 22.36 -4.17
C LEU A 211 21.48 22.74 -3.46
N THR A 212 20.67 21.76 -3.08
CA THR A 212 19.33 21.97 -2.52
C THR A 212 19.27 21.63 -1.02
N PRO A 213 18.22 22.08 -0.31
CA PRO A 213 17.98 21.70 1.08
C PRO A 213 17.92 20.17 1.31
N LEU A 214 17.45 19.40 0.30
CA LEU A 214 17.37 17.94 0.39
C LEU A 214 18.71 17.26 0.57
N ALA A 215 19.82 17.94 0.15
CA ALA A 215 21.16 17.43 0.41
C ALA A 215 21.45 17.25 1.91
N ALA A 216 20.82 18.02 2.80
CA ALA A 216 21.01 17.88 4.24
C ALA A 216 20.37 16.61 4.81
N ILE A 217 19.21 16.21 4.31
CA ILE A 217 18.41 15.09 4.83
C ILE A 217 18.62 13.76 4.08
N ALA A 218 19.15 13.79 2.86
CA ALA A 218 19.44 12.58 2.09
C ALA A 218 20.45 11.67 2.81
N PRO A 219 20.29 10.33 2.78
CA PRO A 219 21.19 9.37 3.43
C PRO A 219 22.56 9.27 2.78
N VAL A 220 22.69 9.79 1.56
CA VAL A 220 23.89 9.65 0.72
C VAL A 220 24.65 10.97 0.58
N LYS A 221 25.96 10.88 0.41
CA LYS A 221 26.79 12.04 0.09
C LYS A 221 26.69 12.33 -1.41
N MET A 222 26.26 13.53 -1.71
CA MET A 222 26.20 14.09 -3.06
C MET A 222 27.33 15.11 -3.20
N ASP A 223 28.59 14.69 -3.08
CA ASP A 223 29.77 15.49 -2.81
C ASP A 223 29.87 16.79 -3.65
N PRO A 224 29.88 17.96 -3.01
CA PRO A 224 30.07 19.25 -3.69
C PRO A 224 31.53 19.59 -4.03
N GLN A 225 32.52 18.80 -3.57
CA GLN A 225 33.95 19.16 -3.69
C GLN A 225 34.54 18.91 -5.07
N ILE A 226 33.89 18.07 -5.89
CA ILE A 226 34.31 17.79 -7.26
C ILE A 226 33.39 18.54 -8.21
N ASP A 227 33.81 19.69 -8.65
CA ASP A 227 33.13 20.59 -9.59
C ASP A 227 31.62 20.84 -9.32
N ARG A 228 31.33 21.99 -8.73
CA ARG A 228 29.99 22.43 -8.33
C ARG A 228 28.98 22.49 -9.48
N PHE A 229 29.44 22.46 -10.72
CA PHE A 229 28.64 22.72 -11.90
C PHE A 229 28.34 21.45 -12.75
N VAL A 230 28.91 20.30 -12.39
CA VAL A 230 28.61 19.06 -13.13
C VAL A 230 27.25 18.54 -12.76
N ILE A 231 26.28 18.90 -13.58
CA ILE A 231 24.90 18.36 -13.58
C ILE A 231 24.71 17.72 -14.96
N GLN A 232 24.11 16.53 -15.00
CA GLN A 232 23.80 15.87 -16.26
C GLN A 232 22.89 16.77 -17.12
N GLN A 233 23.35 17.08 -18.34
CA GLN A 233 22.54 17.86 -19.29
C GLN A 233 21.63 16.93 -20.09
N PHE A 234 20.50 17.48 -20.57
CA PHE A 234 19.50 16.68 -21.30
C PHE A 234 19.98 16.12 -22.63
N ASP A 235 20.86 16.84 -23.30
CA ASP A 235 21.34 16.53 -24.65
C ASP A 235 22.76 15.96 -24.65
N GLU A 236 23.34 15.68 -23.48
CA GLU A 236 24.69 15.15 -23.34
C GLU A 236 24.69 13.63 -23.09
N PRO A 237 25.73 12.93 -23.50
CA PRO A 237 25.92 11.53 -23.13
C PRO A 237 25.98 11.33 -21.62
N VAL A 238 25.64 10.11 -21.16
CA VAL A 238 25.67 9.77 -19.73
C VAL A 238 27.06 10.01 -19.15
N ASP A 239 27.16 10.90 -18.17
CA ASP A 239 28.39 11.12 -17.41
C ASP A 239 28.65 9.97 -16.45
N ARG A 240 29.68 9.18 -16.73
CA ARG A 240 30.09 8.04 -15.88
C ARG A 240 30.63 8.44 -14.51
N SER A 241 30.97 9.70 -14.30
CA SER A 241 31.31 10.20 -12.96
C SER A 241 30.09 10.31 -12.05
N LEU A 242 28.89 10.45 -12.65
CA LEU A 242 27.59 10.59 -11.98
C LEU A 242 26.80 9.30 -11.98
N HIS A 243 27.07 8.40 -12.93
CA HIS A 243 26.32 7.17 -13.15
C HIS A 243 27.22 5.92 -13.15
N LEU A 244 26.65 4.82 -12.65
CA LEU A 244 27.24 3.48 -12.68
C LEU A 244 26.64 2.70 -13.85
N PRO A 245 27.47 2.08 -14.71
CA PRO A 245 26.95 1.18 -15.73
C PRO A 245 26.49 -0.13 -15.10
N GLY A 246 25.45 -0.71 -15.66
CA GLY A 246 25.02 -2.07 -15.33
C GLY A 246 25.81 -3.16 -16.09
N PRO A 247 25.53 -4.44 -15.81
CA PRO A 247 24.49 -4.93 -14.89
C PRO A 247 24.92 -4.85 -13.41
N LEU A 248 23.99 -4.43 -12.51
CA LEU A 248 24.22 -4.37 -11.07
C LEU A 248 23.25 -5.34 -10.37
N VAL A 249 23.77 -6.35 -9.71
CA VAL A 249 22.97 -7.33 -8.96
C VAL A 249 22.68 -6.76 -7.57
N MET A 250 21.44 -6.32 -7.36
CA MET A 250 21.02 -5.77 -6.07
C MET A 250 20.78 -6.89 -5.05
N GLN A 251 21.37 -6.78 -3.87
CA GLN A 251 21.17 -7.74 -2.78
C GLN A 251 21.16 -7.07 -1.42
N PRO A 252 20.46 -7.65 -0.41
CA PRO A 252 20.46 -7.13 0.95
C PRO A 252 21.85 -7.13 1.58
N THR A 253 22.21 -6.05 2.29
CA THR A 253 23.42 -6.00 3.10
C THR A 253 23.27 -6.74 4.42
N VAL A 254 24.38 -7.16 5.03
CA VAL A 254 24.42 -7.75 6.36
C VAL A 254 24.97 -6.71 7.35
N PRO A 255 24.33 -6.50 8.51
CA PRO A 255 23.05 -7.09 8.96
C PRO A 255 21.81 -6.30 8.51
N TRP A 256 21.96 -5.02 8.15
CA TRP A 256 20.85 -4.07 8.03
C TRP A 256 19.82 -4.43 6.96
N GLY A 257 20.27 -4.87 5.81
CA GLY A 257 19.38 -5.27 4.72
C GLY A 257 18.61 -6.55 5.04
N GLU A 258 19.28 -7.55 5.59
CA GLU A 258 18.64 -8.83 5.92
C GLU A 258 17.62 -8.72 7.06
N GLN A 259 17.83 -7.78 7.99
CA GLN A 259 16.92 -7.53 9.11
C GLN A 259 15.77 -6.59 8.75
N SER A 260 15.87 -5.86 7.65
CA SER A 260 14.87 -4.89 7.24
C SER A 260 13.65 -5.56 6.60
N GLU A 261 12.45 -5.27 7.08
CA GLU A 261 11.19 -5.69 6.44
C GLU A 261 11.08 -5.18 5.01
N MET A 262 11.60 -3.98 4.73
CA MET A 262 11.65 -3.39 3.40
C MET A 262 12.32 -4.32 2.37
N MET A 263 13.28 -5.12 2.81
CA MET A 263 14.04 -6.04 1.97
C MET A 263 13.45 -7.46 1.93
N GLN A 264 12.32 -7.74 2.59
CA GLN A 264 11.65 -9.05 2.57
C GLN A 264 10.71 -9.15 1.36
N ILE A 265 11.23 -9.60 0.21
CA ILE A 265 10.48 -9.67 -1.05
C ILE A 265 9.71 -10.97 -1.28
N THR A 266 9.86 -11.93 -0.37
CA THR A 266 9.17 -13.22 -0.40
C THR A 266 8.78 -13.63 1.01
N SER A 267 7.77 -14.51 1.14
CA SER A 267 7.42 -15.21 2.37
C SER A 267 8.24 -16.49 2.58
N GLU A 268 9.02 -16.90 1.57
CA GLU A 268 9.89 -18.08 1.66
C GLU A 268 11.05 -17.82 2.63
N ALA A 269 11.56 -18.89 3.26
CA ALA A 269 12.64 -18.81 4.24
C ALA A 269 13.96 -18.24 3.67
N ASN A 270 14.21 -18.38 2.36
CA ASN A 270 15.43 -17.92 1.71
C ASN A 270 15.24 -16.65 0.90
N ASN A 271 15.02 -15.54 1.59
CA ASN A 271 14.86 -14.22 0.97
C ASN A 271 16.09 -13.76 0.16
N ARG A 272 17.32 -14.08 0.61
CA ARG A 272 18.55 -13.75 -0.11
C ARG A 272 18.62 -14.43 -1.47
N ALA A 273 18.26 -15.71 -1.57
CA ALA A 273 18.17 -16.39 -2.86
C ALA A 273 17.11 -15.80 -3.78
N ALA A 274 16.00 -15.29 -3.23
CA ALA A 274 14.98 -14.58 -4.01
C ALA A 274 15.56 -13.30 -4.64
N TRP A 275 16.35 -12.52 -3.91
CA TRP A 275 17.02 -11.33 -4.44
C TRP A 275 17.99 -11.65 -5.59
N LEU A 276 18.78 -12.71 -5.46
CA LEU A 276 19.76 -13.11 -6.48
C LEU A 276 19.10 -13.63 -7.79
N ARG A 277 17.82 -14.02 -7.74
CA ARG A 277 17.05 -14.40 -8.94
C ARG A 277 16.48 -13.21 -9.71
N LEU A 278 16.44 -12.02 -9.09
CA LEU A 278 15.90 -10.85 -9.76
C LEU A 278 16.80 -10.37 -10.91
N PRO A 279 16.22 -9.85 -12.00
CA PRO A 279 16.99 -9.22 -13.04
C PRO A 279 17.86 -8.08 -12.49
N PRO A 280 19.12 -8.00 -12.89
CA PRO A 280 20.01 -6.92 -12.46
C PRO A 280 19.52 -5.56 -12.95
N LEU A 281 19.88 -4.50 -12.23
CA LEU A 281 19.64 -3.13 -12.64
C LEU A 281 20.52 -2.81 -13.86
N THR A 282 20.00 -1.99 -14.77
CA THR A 282 20.73 -1.61 -16.01
C THR A 282 21.75 -0.50 -15.79
N GLY A 283 21.67 0.17 -14.65
CA GLY A 283 22.53 1.24 -14.21
C GLY A 283 22.03 1.82 -12.90
N ALA A 284 22.77 2.75 -12.33
CA ALA A 284 22.42 3.44 -11.09
C ALA A 284 23.12 4.80 -11.01
N ASN A 285 22.58 5.71 -10.19
CA ASN A 285 23.31 6.91 -9.82
C ASN A 285 24.50 6.55 -8.90
N ARG A 286 25.59 7.25 -9.05
CA ARG A 286 26.78 7.06 -8.22
C ARG A 286 26.68 7.86 -6.93
N PHE A 287 26.60 7.19 -5.79
CA PHE A 287 26.75 7.80 -4.49
C PHE A 287 28.25 7.96 -4.13
N ARG A 288 28.64 9.10 -3.55
CA ARG A 288 30.00 9.37 -3.12
C ARG A 288 30.30 8.86 -1.70
N GLY A 289 29.35 8.20 -1.09
CA GLY A 289 29.41 7.62 0.23
C GLY A 289 28.09 7.76 0.97
N ILE A 290 28.09 7.26 2.18
CA ILE A 290 26.94 7.26 3.07
C ILE A 290 27.20 8.26 4.19
N LYS A 291 26.17 8.97 4.65
CA LYS A 291 26.27 9.88 5.78
C LYS A 291 26.30 9.15 7.11
N SER A 292 26.84 9.81 8.13
CA SER A 292 26.77 9.32 9.50
C SER A 292 25.30 9.13 9.92
N GLY A 293 24.99 8.02 10.59
CA GLY A 293 23.62 7.66 10.99
C GLY A 293 22.74 7.05 9.90
N ALA A 294 23.15 7.08 8.63
CA ALA A 294 22.44 6.41 7.56
C ALA A 294 22.81 4.92 7.46
N ARG A 295 21.91 4.10 6.95
CA ARG A 295 22.08 2.65 6.80
C ARG A 295 21.99 2.25 5.33
N VAL A 296 22.90 1.39 4.88
CA VAL A 296 22.80 0.76 3.56
C VAL A 296 22.01 -0.53 3.70
N LEU A 297 20.88 -0.63 2.99
CA LEU A 297 20.03 -1.82 3.00
C LEU A 297 20.31 -2.75 1.82
N ALA A 298 20.80 -2.20 0.68
CA ALA A 298 21.21 -3.02 -0.45
C ALA A 298 22.44 -2.44 -1.14
N ASP A 299 23.26 -3.35 -1.66
CA ASP A 299 24.42 -3.04 -2.48
C ASP A 299 24.48 -3.94 -3.74
N ASP A 300 25.55 -3.80 -4.54
CA ASP A 300 25.80 -4.60 -5.75
C ASP A 300 26.56 -5.91 -5.48
N GLY A 301 26.71 -6.31 -4.22
CA GLY A 301 27.53 -7.45 -3.79
C GLY A 301 29.03 -7.19 -3.74
N LYS A 302 29.44 -5.98 -4.11
CA LYS A 302 30.84 -5.51 -4.06
C LYS A 302 31.01 -4.31 -3.13
N GLY A 303 29.94 -3.97 -2.38
CA GLY A 303 29.92 -2.86 -1.43
C GLY A 303 29.54 -1.51 -2.05
N THR A 304 29.09 -1.46 -3.31
CA THR A 304 28.55 -0.23 -3.91
C THR A 304 27.12 -0.02 -3.45
N PRO A 305 26.80 1.04 -2.68
CA PRO A 305 25.44 1.24 -2.15
C PRO A 305 24.43 1.49 -3.28
N LEU A 306 23.31 0.77 -3.23
CA LEU A 306 22.18 0.91 -4.17
C LEU A 306 20.92 1.40 -3.48
N LEU A 307 20.73 1.06 -2.18
CA LEU A 307 19.60 1.49 -1.36
C LEU A 307 20.11 1.90 0.01
N ALA A 308 19.84 3.13 0.39
CA ALA A 308 20.22 3.65 1.71
C ALA A 308 19.06 4.41 2.36
N THR A 309 19.02 4.40 3.70
CA THR A 309 17.99 5.04 4.53
C THR A 309 18.58 5.97 5.58
N ALA A 310 17.84 7.01 5.95
CA ALA A 310 18.12 7.89 7.09
C ALA A 310 16.81 8.34 7.74
N GLU A 311 16.91 8.75 9.02
CA GLU A 311 15.77 9.22 9.83
C GLU A 311 16.10 10.58 10.44
N PRO A 312 16.12 11.69 9.64
CA PRO A 312 16.47 13.03 10.12
C PRO A 312 15.36 13.73 10.93
N GLY A 313 14.24 13.15 11.12
CA GLY A 313 12.99 13.60 11.74
C GLY A 313 11.88 12.72 11.22
N GLY A 314 11.60 12.75 9.92
CA GLY A 314 10.87 11.74 9.17
C GLY A 314 11.80 10.66 8.64
N ARG A 315 11.41 10.03 7.53
CA ARG A 315 12.16 8.91 6.92
C ARG A 315 12.54 9.19 5.48
N VAL A 316 13.79 8.92 5.14
CA VAL A 316 14.31 9.16 3.79
C VAL A 316 14.92 7.88 3.23
N VAL A 317 14.53 7.53 2.01
CA VAL A 317 15.11 6.45 1.21
C VAL A 317 15.78 7.06 -0.01
N ALA A 318 17.03 6.68 -0.27
CA ALA A 318 17.72 6.91 -1.51
C ALA A 318 17.91 5.58 -2.24
N PHE A 319 17.26 5.43 -3.39
CA PHE A 319 17.42 4.29 -4.27
C PHE A 319 18.11 4.71 -5.56
N ALA A 320 19.30 4.17 -5.82
CA ALA A 320 20.15 4.59 -6.93
C ALA A 320 19.66 4.18 -8.30
N GLY A 321 18.83 3.13 -8.38
CA GLY A 321 18.37 2.53 -9.65
C GLY A 321 17.05 3.11 -10.15
N ASP A 322 16.72 2.75 -11.41
CA ASP A 322 15.47 3.13 -12.10
C ASP A 322 14.96 2.05 -13.08
N SER A 323 15.40 0.81 -12.88
CA SER A 323 15.13 -0.28 -13.82
C SER A 323 14.50 -1.53 -13.18
N THR A 324 13.86 -1.36 -12.02
CA THR A 324 13.15 -2.43 -11.31
C THR A 324 11.88 -2.88 -12.03
N TRP A 325 11.31 -2.07 -12.95
CA TRP A 325 10.24 -2.47 -13.84
C TRP A 325 10.53 -3.77 -14.62
N ARG A 326 11.82 -4.07 -14.83
CA ARG A 326 12.27 -5.30 -15.49
C ARG A 326 11.94 -6.56 -14.69
N TRP A 327 11.84 -6.46 -13.36
CA TRP A 327 11.41 -7.58 -12.52
C TRP A 327 10.01 -8.03 -12.92
N VAL A 328 9.09 -7.08 -13.12
CA VAL A 328 7.72 -7.38 -13.59
C VAL A 328 7.72 -8.03 -14.97
N MET A 329 8.52 -7.51 -15.90
CA MET A 329 8.63 -8.06 -17.27
C MET A 329 9.24 -9.46 -17.33
N LYS A 330 9.99 -9.86 -16.30
CA LYS A 330 10.60 -11.17 -16.17
C LYS A 330 9.85 -12.12 -15.22
N GLY A 331 8.61 -11.76 -14.82
CA GLY A 331 7.73 -12.63 -14.05
C GLY A 331 7.78 -12.42 -12.53
N PHE A 332 8.60 -11.50 -12.00
CA PHE A 332 8.75 -11.24 -10.57
C PHE A 332 7.81 -10.11 -10.09
N ARG A 333 6.54 -10.12 -10.53
CA ARG A 333 5.56 -9.07 -10.22
C ARG A 333 5.29 -8.95 -8.72
N ASP A 334 5.17 -10.08 -8.02
CA ASP A 334 4.81 -10.09 -6.60
C ASP A 334 5.96 -9.58 -5.73
N SER A 335 7.21 -9.99 -6.02
CA SER A 335 8.40 -9.43 -5.38
C SER A 335 8.53 -7.91 -5.61
N TYR A 336 8.24 -7.44 -6.83
CA TYR A 336 8.23 -6.02 -7.17
C TYR A 336 7.20 -5.24 -6.36
N ARG A 337 5.94 -5.71 -6.33
CA ARG A 337 4.86 -5.07 -5.58
C ARG A 337 5.15 -5.06 -4.10
N ARG A 338 5.62 -6.20 -3.56
CA ARG A 338 5.95 -6.31 -2.14
C ARG A 338 7.07 -5.36 -1.75
N PHE A 339 8.16 -5.30 -2.51
CA PHE A 339 9.28 -4.39 -2.26
C PHE A 339 8.81 -2.93 -2.20
N TRP A 340 8.17 -2.44 -3.25
CA TRP A 340 7.77 -1.04 -3.33
C TRP A 340 6.68 -0.68 -2.31
N ARG A 341 5.76 -1.61 -2.03
CA ARG A 341 4.78 -1.42 -0.97
C ARG A 341 5.44 -1.26 0.39
N GLN A 342 6.40 -2.12 0.73
CA GLN A 342 7.13 -2.04 2.00
C GLN A 342 7.97 -0.78 2.12
N VAL A 343 8.58 -0.30 1.03
CA VAL A 343 9.29 0.99 0.99
C VAL A 343 8.34 2.13 1.38
N VAL A 344 7.15 2.19 0.80
CA VAL A 344 6.17 3.25 1.09
C VAL A 344 5.61 3.12 2.51
N LEU A 345 5.30 1.90 2.97
CA LEU A 345 4.85 1.66 4.34
C LEU A 345 5.88 2.13 5.37
N TRP A 346 7.14 1.80 5.16
CA TRP A 346 8.23 2.25 6.02
C TRP A 346 8.33 3.77 6.03
N LEU A 347 8.31 4.41 4.88
CA LEU A 347 8.35 5.88 4.77
C LEU A 347 7.19 6.56 5.49
N ALA A 348 6.00 5.99 5.42
CA ALA A 348 4.80 6.49 6.09
C ALA A 348 4.72 6.14 7.58
N ARG A 349 5.71 5.43 8.15
CA ARG A 349 5.69 4.91 9.53
C ARG A 349 4.47 4.05 9.86
N LYS A 350 3.97 3.30 8.86
CA LYS A 350 2.79 2.43 9.00
C LYS A 350 3.12 0.92 8.98
N GLU A 351 4.40 0.57 9.01
CA GLU A 351 4.83 -0.82 9.18
C GLU A 351 4.44 -1.40 10.55
N GLU A 352 4.30 -0.54 11.57
CA GLU A 352 3.91 -0.90 12.93
C GLU A 352 2.40 -0.86 13.20
N GLN A 353 1.57 -0.50 12.23
CA GLN A 353 0.15 -0.79 12.36
C GLN A 353 -0.02 -2.31 12.27
N LYS A 354 0.24 -2.96 13.39
CA LYS A 354 -0.18 -4.34 13.66
C LYS A 354 -1.70 -4.36 13.47
N ILE A 355 -2.14 -4.68 12.27
CA ILE A 355 -3.44 -5.28 12.10
C ILE A 355 -3.37 -6.47 13.04
N ASN A 356 -4.22 -6.48 14.07
CA ASN A 356 -4.28 -7.52 15.08
C ASN A 356 -3.88 -8.85 14.46
N ASP A 357 -2.72 -9.37 14.87
CA ASP A 357 -2.11 -10.58 14.32
C ASP A 357 -2.95 -11.84 14.62
N ILE A 358 -4.17 -11.64 15.13
CA ILE A 358 -5.14 -12.69 15.42
C ILE A 358 -5.98 -12.94 14.17
N TRP A 359 -5.96 -14.17 13.70
CA TRP A 359 -6.77 -14.62 12.58
C TRP A 359 -7.80 -15.67 13.03
N ILE A 360 -8.96 -15.67 12.38
CA ILE A 360 -10.01 -16.67 12.54
C ILE A 360 -10.28 -17.31 11.19
N LYS A 361 -10.36 -18.63 11.16
CA LYS A 361 -10.69 -19.42 9.97
C LYS A 361 -11.94 -20.25 10.24
N LEU A 362 -12.97 -20.05 9.41
CA LEU A 362 -14.18 -20.84 9.34
C LEU A 362 -14.23 -21.49 7.95
N ASP A 363 -14.70 -22.74 7.87
CA ASP A 363 -14.84 -23.43 6.57
C ASP A 363 -15.93 -22.79 5.69
N ARG A 364 -16.96 -22.25 6.33
CA ARG A 364 -18.06 -21.52 5.69
C ARG A 364 -18.66 -20.52 6.68
N ARG A 365 -19.47 -19.57 6.18
CA ARG A 365 -20.10 -18.52 7.00
C ARG A 365 -21.62 -18.65 7.14
N ARG A 366 -22.22 -19.62 6.49
CA ARG A 366 -23.64 -19.93 6.59
C ARG A 366 -23.81 -21.35 7.11
N PHE A 367 -24.55 -21.49 8.18
CA PHE A 367 -24.78 -22.76 8.87
C PHE A 367 -26.28 -22.93 9.12
N THR A 368 -26.72 -24.17 9.22
CA THR A 368 -28.08 -24.50 9.64
C THR A 368 -28.21 -24.30 11.15
N PRO A 369 -29.37 -23.77 11.65
CA PRO A 369 -29.58 -23.66 13.08
C PRO A 369 -29.37 -25.01 13.80
N GLY A 370 -28.66 -25.00 14.94
CA GLY A 370 -28.31 -26.20 15.70
C GLY A 370 -27.08 -26.97 15.15
N GLU A 371 -26.50 -26.54 14.03
CA GLU A 371 -25.31 -27.18 13.47
C GLU A 371 -24.08 -26.91 14.36
N ARG A 372 -23.23 -27.93 14.52
CA ARG A 372 -21.96 -27.77 15.19
C ARG A 372 -20.95 -27.07 14.29
N ILE A 373 -20.48 -25.90 14.72
CA ILE A 373 -19.57 -25.06 13.92
C ILE A 373 -18.18 -25.13 14.56
N THR A 374 -17.20 -25.60 13.80
CA THR A 374 -15.79 -25.57 14.21
C THR A 374 -15.07 -24.39 13.57
N PHE A 375 -14.16 -23.78 14.31
CA PHE A 375 -13.30 -22.73 13.79
C PHE A 375 -11.87 -22.89 14.33
N GLU A 376 -10.91 -22.38 13.57
CA GLU A 376 -9.54 -22.24 13.97
C GLU A 376 -9.22 -20.77 14.19
N ALA A 377 -8.39 -20.47 15.16
CA ALA A 377 -7.86 -19.13 15.41
C ALA A 377 -6.36 -19.24 15.72
N GLY A 378 -5.64 -18.19 15.42
CA GLY A 378 -4.21 -18.15 15.69
C GLY A 378 -3.67 -16.74 15.72
N HIS A 379 -2.46 -16.62 16.25
CA HIS A 379 -1.70 -15.39 16.28
C HIS A 379 -0.51 -15.52 15.30
N ARG A 380 -0.34 -14.56 14.39
CA ARG A 380 0.84 -14.50 13.51
C ARG A 380 2.01 -13.94 14.31
N ARG A 381 2.98 -14.78 14.62
CA ARG A 381 4.19 -14.37 15.34
C ARG A 381 5.12 -13.55 14.45
N GLY A 382 5.52 -12.37 14.91
CA GLY A 382 6.72 -11.69 14.43
C GLY A 382 7.98 -12.45 14.88
N LYS A 383 9.05 -12.46 14.07
CA LYS A 383 10.35 -13.02 14.48
C LYS A 383 10.85 -12.27 15.72
N GLY A 384 10.82 -12.92 16.89
CA GLY A 384 11.33 -12.37 18.16
C GLY A 384 10.37 -12.41 19.35
N ASP A 385 9.09 -12.66 19.13
CA ASP A 385 8.10 -12.74 20.21
C ASP A 385 8.09 -14.12 20.85
N SER A 386 8.64 -14.23 22.06
CA SER A 386 8.67 -15.46 22.86
C SER A 386 7.50 -15.57 23.86
N GLU A 387 6.64 -14.55 23.94
CA GLU A 387 5.48 -14.59 24.84
C GLU A 387 4.38 -15.52 24.28
N LYS A 388 3.89 -16.40 25.14
CA LYS A 388 2.72 -17.24 24.85
C LYS A 388 1.47 -16.34 24.91
N VAL A 389 0.95 -15.98 23.74
CA VAL A 389 -0.32 -15.26 23.64
C VAL A 389 -1.46 -16.23 23.98
N GLN A 390 -2.27 -15.88 24.98
CA GLN A 390 -3.49 -16.59 25.31
C GLN A 390 -4.65 -15.93 24.55
N LEU A 391 -5.42 -16.72 23.78
CA LEU A 391 -6.56 -16.23 23.03
C LEU A 391 -7.87 -16.58 23.76
N PHE A 392 -8.82 -15.67 23.71
CA PHE A 392 -10.19 -15.83 24.21
C PHE A 392 -11.16 -15.65 23.03
N ALA A 393 -12.16 -16.50 22.96
CA ALA A 393 -13.18 -16.43 21.92
C ALA A 393 -14.55 -16.14 22.55
N TYR A 394 -15.33 -15.29 21.90
CA TYR A 394 -16.65 -14.91 22.32
C TYR A 394 -17.61 -14.97 21.13
N ILE A 395 -18.84 -15.40 21.37
CA ILE A 395 -19.90 -15.33 20.38
C ILE A 395 -21.04 -14.45 20.89
N ARG A 396 -21.54 -13.56 20.03
CA ARG A 396 -22.74 -12.78 20.26
C ARG A 396 -23.80 -13.21 19.26
N GLY A 397 -24.94 -13.71 19.73
CA GLY A 397 -26.07 -14.15 18.93
C GLY A 397 -27.09 -13.03 18.63
N PRO A 398 -28.20 -13.38 17.94
CA PRO A 398 -29.29 -12.44 17.66
C PRO A 398 -29.96 -11.88 18.90
N ASP A 399 -29.84 -12.56 20.04
CA ASP A 399 -30.31 -12.15 21.37
C ASP A 399 -29.42 -11.04 22.00
N GLY A 400 -28.33 -10.64 21.35
CA GLY A 400 -27.37 -9.65 21.83
C GLY A 400 -26.47 -10.13 22.99
N ARG A 401 -26.67 -11.35 23.49
CA ARG A 401 -25.89 -11.89 24.60
C ARG A 401 -24.51 -12.36 24.14
N ARG A 402 -23.47 -11.94 24.85
CA ARG A 402 -22.11 -12.42 24.67
C ARG A 402 -21.90 -13.69 25.47
N ARG A 403 -21.40 -14.75 24.84
CA ARG A 403 -21.07 -16.05 25.45
C ARG A 403 -19.62 -16.38 25.13
N GLU A 404 -18.90 -16.87 26.12
CA GLU A 404 -17.50 -17.33 25.91
C GLU A 404 -17.50 -18.69 25.22
N VAL A 405 -16.55 -18.88 24.32
CA VAL A 405 -16.34 -20.13 23.57
C VAL A 405 -14.99 -20.70 24.01
N PRO A 406 -14.96 -21.89 24.64
CA PRO A 406 -13.72 -22.52 25.03
C PRO A 406 -12.82 -22.79 23.84
N LEU A 407 -11.55 -22.38 23.95
CA LEU A 407 -10.50 -22.68 22.99
C LEU A 407 -9.60 -23.80 23.48
N VAL A 408 -9.27 -24.73 22.61
CA VAL A 408 -8.29 -25.79 22.85
C VAL A 408 -7.10 -25.53 21.93
N GLN A 409 -5.89 -25.69 22.42
CA GLN A 409 -4.66 -25.48 21.65
C GLN A 409 -3.98 -26.85 21.37
N PRO A 410 -4.35 -27.57 20.30
CA PRO A 410 -3.75 -28.86 19.96
C PRO A 410 -2.35 -28.77 19.33
N GLY A 411 -1.85 -27.58 19.07
CA GLY A 411 -0.55 -27.31 18.44
C GLY A 411 -0.20 -25.83 18.49
N GLU A 412 0.19 -25.24 17.38
CA GLU A 412 0.47 -23.79 17.27
C GLU A 412 -0.80 -22.93 17.18
N ASN A 413 -1.90 -23.51 16.70
CA ASN A 413 -3.18 -22.83 16.52
C ASN A 413 -4.18 -23.21 17.62
N PHE A 414 -5.19 -22.37 17.80
CA PHE A 414 -6.31 -22.61 18.69
C PHE A 414 -7.50 -23.13 17.88
N SER A 415 -8.29 -24.03 18.47
CA SER A 415 -9.52 -24.56 17.89
C SER A 415 -10.69 -24.32 18.84
N GLY A 416 -11.81 -23.86 18.33
CA GLY A 416 -13.04 -23.67 19.08
C GLY A 416 -14.23 -24.33 18.40
N VAL A 417 -15.28 -24.62 19.19
CA VAL A 417 -16.51 -25.23 18.73
C VAL A 417 -17.68 -24.41 19.23
N LEU A 418 -18.43 -23.84 18.28
CA LEU A 418 -19.70 -23.21 18.60
C LEU A 418 -20.78 -24.27 18.68
N ARG A 419 -21.47 -24.28 19.79
CA ARG A 419 -22.68 -25.06 20.06
C ARG A 419 -23.78 -24.06 20.38
N ASP A 420 -25.01 -24.44 20.43
CA ASP A 420 -26.13 -23.58 20.84
C ASP A 420 -26.42 -22.38 19.92
N CYS A 421 -26.15 -22.52 18.60
CA CYS A 421 -26.58 -21.57 17.57
C CYS A 421 -27.93 -21.99 16.98
N GLU A 422 -28.96 -22.20 17.84
CA GLU A 422 -30.28 -22.72 17.45
C GLU A 422 -31.20 -21.64 16.87
N THR A 423 -31.04 -20.39 17.28
CA THR A 423 -31.86 -19.29 16.82
C THR A 423 -31.40 -18.79 15.45
N PRO A 424 -32.30 -18.78 14.43
CA PRO A 424 -31.92 -18.17 13.14
C PRO A 424 -31.56 -16.69 13.30
N GLY A 425 -30.45 -16.26 12.69
CA GLY A 425 -30.00 -14.86 12.77
C GLY A 425 -28.50 -14.71 12.54
N ASN A 426 -28.01 -13.49 12.76
CA ASN A 426 -26.60 -13.17 12.64
C ASN A 426 -25.88 -13.42 13.96
N TYR A 427 -24.77 -14.15 13.88
CA TYR A 427 -23.86 -14.35 15.00
C TYR A 427 -22.54 -13.67 14.72
N THR A 428 -21.94 -13.04 15.73
CA THR A 428 -20.61 -12.43 15.65
C THR A 428 -19.65 -13.25 16.51
N LEU A 429 -18.63 -13.83 15.87
CA LEU A 429 -17.52 -14.50 16.57
C LEU A 429 -16.35 -13.52 16.68
N THR A 430 -15.89 -13.29 17.90
CA THR A 430 -14.73 -12.43 18.22
C THR A 430 -13.67 -13.26 18.92
N VAL A 431 -12.41 -13.10 18.51
CA VAL A 431 -11.24 -13.68 19.19
C VAL A 431 -10.29 -12.53 19.56
N ALA A 432 -9.87 -12.48 20.82
CA ALA A 432 -9.00 -11.43 21.36
C ALA A 432 -7.86 -12.03 22.18
N ALA A 433 -6.73 -11.31 22.31
CA ALA A 433 -5.68 -11.62 23.25
C ALA A 433 -6.03 -11.05 24.64
N HIS A 434 -5.46 -11.62 25.69
CA HIS A 434 -5.70 -11.14 27.06
C HIS A 434 -5.14 -9.72 27.22
N GLY A 435 -5.99 -8.76 27.54
CA GLY A 435 -5.66 -7.35 27.76
C GLY A 435 -6.35 -6.33 26.83
N GLU A 436 -7.05 -6.77 25.79
CA GLU A 436 -7.89 -5.89 24.94
C GLU A 436 -9.37 -6.03 25.36
N GLU A 437 -9.81 -5.24 26.32
CA GLU A 437 -11.23 -4.92 26.51
C GLU A 437 -11.56 -3.81 25.50
N GLU A 438 -12.12 -4.17 24.36
CA GLU A 438 -12.86 -3.20 23.53
C GLU A 438 -14.29 -3.10 24.08
N GLU A 439 -14.66 -1.89 24.53
CA GLU A 439 -16.04 -1.47 24.79
C GLU A 439 -16.95 -1.51 23.57
#